data_28420434b941d509308b92beece9a3ec
#
_entry.id   28420434b941d509308b92beece9a3ec
#
_cell.length_a   1.000
_cell.length_b   1.000
_cell.length_c   1.000
_cell.angle_alpha   90.00
_cell.angle_beta   90.00
_cell.angle_gamma   90.00
#
_symmetry.space_group_name_H-M   'P 1'
#
loop_
_entity.id
_entity.type
_entity.pdbx_description
1 polymer ?
#
loop_
_entity_poly.entity_id
_entity_poly.type
_entity_poly.pdbx_seq_one_letter_code
_entity_poly.pdbx_strand_id
1 'polypeptide(L)'
;MKNTQQNNLFLITSFLLLAVLHFPKSSAQHTTTEQYFRHMRYNHVSPHVRIHGIHEINQQEAQRTSHYVFKYNEKKQLIEIINYHYHDQRKHPLATIGAHKTVFEYTNSEETRIFFDKKGNRMTNDREVYKEVYQYDKNGFINALDFYDLNDDPMESNWKIANYRWSKNKKMVVEKRYDLQSKPVNISPYFEFGITGILYRKDGSPKANYNLNEKLEVQENSIGIASYEDTYDEYGNHVRYSYHNAKGELTKNQWNFAANNQEFDDKGYLIKGAMFDENNELIHKRNFPSVTRIRMASPVSKKDSIEISEKALGYLIALQELKPDLMKEVFHKDLAKRTMGFDREKQKEVIRETSYEQMIEFAKSWNKSGTKFPPKPSNKIKILDIYNRIATVKLISDNWVEYLHLVKTNDQWQIINLLWQHKNVDRYPN
;
A
#
# COMPACT_ATOMS: atom_id res chain seq x y z
N MET A 1 26.02 16.18 -101.26
CA MET A 1 26.97 15.10 -101.40
C MET A 1 27.26 14.53 -100.00
N LYS A 2 27.17 13.19 -99.88
CA LYS A 2 27.51 12.30 -98.78
C LYS A 2 26.55 12.27 -97.60
N ASN A 3 25.68 11.24 -97.62
CA ASN A 3 25.01 10.56 -96.59
C ASN A 3 25.95 10.02 -95.50
N THR A 4 25.50 10.13 -94.22
CA THR A 4 26.00 9.20 -93.23
C THR A 4 24.76 8.82 -92.37
N GLN A 5 24.40 7.54 -92.46
CA GLN A 5 23.39 6.84 -91.64
C GLN A 5 23.91 6.72 -90.22
N GLN A 6 23.08 7.07 -89.25
CA GLN A 6 23.26 6.72 -87.85
C GLN A 6 22.38 5.53 -87.53
N ASN A 7 22.98 4.45 -87.14
CA ASN A 7 22.33 3.25 -86.57
C ASN A 7 21.92 3.51 -85.13
N ASN A 8 20.62 3.45 -84.87
CA ASN A 8 20.06 3.45 -83.54
C ASN A 8 20.06 2.01 -82.98
N LEU A 9 20.90 1.78 -81.98
CA LEU A 9 20.91 0.55 -81.20
C LEU A 9 19.91 0.72 -80.03
N PHE A 10 18.79 -0.04 -80.05
CA PHE A 10 17.85 -0.10 -78.95
C PHE A 10 18.40 -1.02 -77.88
N LEU A 11 18.78 -0.48 -76.73
CA LEU A 11 19.06 -1.23 -75.50
C LEU A 11 17.73 -1.46 -74.77
N ILE A 12 17.27 -2.73 -74.74
CA ILE A 12 16.13 -3.15 -73.91
C ILE A 12 16.70 -3.44 -72.53
N THR A 13 16.47 -2.54 -71.56
CA THR A 13 16.72 -2.78 -70.14
C THR A 13 15.53 -3.44 -69.53
N SER A 14 15.64 -4.74 -69.23
CA SER A 14 14.62 -5.48 -68.44
C SER A 14 14.71 -5.08 -66.99
N PHE A 15 13.71 -4.31 -66.51
CA PHE A 15 13.48 -4.11 -65.09
C PHE A 15 12.84 -5.34 -64.47
N LEU A 16 13.64 -6.10 -63.72
CA LEU A 16 13.10 -7.13 -62.79
C LEU A 16 12.50 -6.45 -61.59
N LEU A 17 11.16 -6.36 -61.54
CA LEU A 17 10.41 -5.92 -60.37
C LEU A 17 10.45 -7.03 -59.31
N LEU A 18 11.33 -6.92 -58.31
CA LEU A 18 11.27 -7.76 -57.13
C LEU A 18 10.09 -7.28 -56.27
N ALA A 19 8.96 -7.97 -56.38
CA ALA A 19 7.82 -7.79 -55.45
C ALA A 19 8.24 -8.40 -54.11
N VAL A 20 8.66 -7.52 -53.18
CA VAL A 20 8.82 -7.91 -51.77
C VAL A 20 7.42 -8.11 -51.20
N LEU A 21 7.00 -9.36 -51.15
CA LEU A 21 5.78 -9.76 -50.42
C LEU A 21 6.03 -9.50 -48.94
N HIS A 22 5.56 -8.33 -48.48
CA HIS A 22 5.38 -8.09 -47.06
C HIS A 22 4.23 -8.97 -46.56
N PHE A 23 4.54 -10.13 -46.04
CA PHE A 23 3.62 -10.86 -45.19
C PHE A 23 3.46 -10.04 -43.92
N PRO A 24 2.24 -9.54 -43.57
CA PRO A 24 2.03 -9.00 -42.27
C PRO A 24 2.36 -10.12 -41.26
N LYS A 25 3.35 -9.89 -40.38
CA LYS A 25 3.47 -10.72 -39.19
C LYS A 25 2.14 -10.61 -38.46
N SER A 26 1.28 -11.59 -38.62
CA SER A 26 0.16 -11.82 -37.77
C SER A 26 0.72 -11.97 -36.37
N SER A 27 0.68 -10.90 -35.58
CA SER A 27 0.80 -11.01 -34.15
C SER A 27 -0.39 -11.83 -33.73
N ALA A 28 -0.21 -13.12 -33.51
CA ALA A 28 -1.18 -13.92 -32.80
C ALA A 28 -1.46 -13.15 -31.50
N GLN A 29 -2.65 -12.61 -31.39
CA GLN A 29 -3.15 -11.97 -30.21
C GLN A 29 -3.32 -13.10 -29.20
N HIS A 30 -2.26 -13.37 -28.40
CA HIS A 30 -2.33 -14.34 -27.32
C HIS A 30 -3.41 -13.85 -26.36
N THR A 31 -4.51 -14.57 -26.29
CA THR A 31 -5.58 -14.31 -25.33
C THR A 31 -5.04 -14.53 -23.94
N THR A 32 -4.79 -13.43 -23.23
CA THR A 32 -4.40 -13.48 -21.82
C THR A 32 -5.63 -13.34 -20.95
N THR A 33 -5.72 -14.11 -19.87
CA THR A 33 -6.75 -13.94 -18.84
C THR A 33 -6.19 -13.13 -17.69
N GLU A 34 -6.90 -12.10 -17.26
CA GLU A 34 -6.53 -11.27 -16.11
C GLU A 34 -7.43 -11.58 -14.92
N GLN A 35 -6.81 -11.68 -13.74
CA GLN A 35 -7.50 -11.75 -12.45
C GLN A 35 -6.98 -10.63 -11.54
N TYR A 36 -7.86 -10.07 -10.74
CA TYR A 36 -7.57 -8.94 -9.87
C TYR A 36 -7.70 -9.37 -8.43
N PHE A 37 -6.67 -9.09 -7.62
CA PHE A 37 -6.64 -9.47 -6.21
C PHE A 37 -6.29 -8.27 -5.33
N ARG A 38 -7.02 -8.10 -4.25
CA ARG A 38 -6.73 -7.04 -3.28
C ARG A 38 -5.42 -7.27 -2.56
N HIS A 39 -5.13 -8.52 -2.23
CA HIS A 39 -3.93 -8.95 -1.52
C HIS A 39 -3.26 -10.13 -2.24
N MET A 40 -2.07 -10.46 -1.78
CA MET A 40 -1.28 -11.56 -2.31
C MET A 40 -0.66 -12.34 -1.16
N ARG A 41 -0.74 -13.65 -1.21
CA ARG A 41 0.02 -14.53 -0.33
C ARG A 41 1.39 -14.77 -0.95
N TYR A 42 2.39 -14.21 -0.32
CA TYR A 42 3.79 -14.31 -0.70
C TYR A 42 4.63 -14.66 0.52
N ASN A 43 5.55 -15.60 0.39
CA ASN A 43 6.44 -16.00 1.47
C ASN A 43 7.87 -15.56 1.17
N HIS A 44 8.34 -14.56 1.93
CA HIS A 44 9.72 -14.07 1.82
C HIS A 44 10.75 -15.09 2.36
N VAL A 45 10.36 -15.88 3.37
CA VAL A 45 11.25 -16.81 4.08
C VAL A 45 11.62 -18.00 3.21
N SER A 46 10.62 -18.66 2.57
CA SER A 46 10.88 -19.75 1.64
C SER A 46 10.28 -19.47 0.26
N PRO A 47 11.10 -19.32 -0.77
CA PRO A 47 10.64 -19.11 -2.14
C PRO A 47 10.02 -20.36 -2.78
N HIS A 48 10.07 -21.53 -2.15
CA HIS A 48 9.39 -22.74 -2.61
C HIS A 48 7.86 -22.61 -2.52
N VAL A 49 7.35 -21.71 -1.66
CA VAL A 49 5.91 -21.44 -1.54
C VAL A 49 5.44 -20.64 -2.75
N ARG A 50 4.42 -21.15 -3.46
CA ARG A 50 3.87 -20.47 -4.64
C ARG A 50 3.16 -19.18 -4.27
N ILE A 51 3.27 -18.20 -5.17
CA ILE A 51 2.56 -16.93 -5.07
C ILE A 51 1.08 -17.17 -5.41
N HIS A 52 0.18 -16.64 -4.58
CA HIS A 52 -1.27 -16.67 -4.80
C HIS A 52 -1.89 -15.30 -4.57
N GLY A 53 -2.76 -14.87 -5.50
CA GLY A 53 -3.68 -13.78 -5.23
C GLY A 53 -4.75 -14.23 -4.21
N ILE A 54 -5.12 -13.35 -3.30
CA ILE A 54 -6.19 -13.57 -2.31
C ILE A 54 -7.11 -12.36 -2.27
N HIS A 55 -8.36 -12.53 -1.86
CA HIS A 55 -9.42 -11.52 -1.95
C HIS A 55 -9.60 -11.03 -3.39
N GLU A 56 -10.09 -11.93 -4.25
CA GLU A 56 -10.39 -11.60 -5.64
C GLU A 56 -11.42 -10.47 -5.73
N ILE A 57 -11.19 -9.52 -6.63
CA ILE A 57 -12.06 -8.37 -6.86
C ILE A 57 -12.34 -8.24 -8.36
N ASN A 58 -13.44 -7.59 -8.72
CA ASN A 58 -13.74 -7.32 -10.11
C ASN A 58 -12.95 -6.09 -10.64
N GLN A 59 -12.93 -5.93 -11.96
CA GLN A 59 -12.21 -4.83 -12.62
C GLN A 59 -12.69 -3.43 -12.17
N GLN A 60 -13.99 -3.25 -11.90
CA GLN A 60 -14.55 -1.98 -11.45
C GLN A 60 -14.03 -1.61 -10.04
N GLU A 61 -13.93 -2.58 -9.16
CA GLU A 61 -13.38 -2.38 -7.83
C GLU A 61 -11.87 -2.14 -7.88
N ALA A 62 -11.14 -2.84 -8.75
CA ALA A 62 -9.71 -2.66 -8.98
C ALA A 62 -9.35 -1.23 -9.38
N GLN A 63 -10.20 -0.52 -10.14
CA GLN A 63 -9.99 0.89 -10.50
C GLN A 63 -10.03 1.85 -9.30
N ARG A 64 -10.56 1.42 -8.14
CA ARG A 64 -10.81 2.27 -6.97
C ARG A 64 -9.97 1.89 -5.75
N THR A 65 -9.17 0.83 -5.85
CA THR A 65 -8.35 0.34 -4.74
C THR A 65 -7.00 -0.16 -5.24
N SER A 66 -5.97 -0.08 -4.40
CA SER A 66 -4.69 -0.72 -4.70
C SER A 66 -4.87 -2.23 -4.73
N HIS A 67 -4.29 -2.90 -5.72
CA HIS A 67 -4.51 -4.31 -6.01
C HIS A 67 -3.32 -4.93 -6.75
N TYR A 68 -3.39 -6.23 -6.99
CA TYR A 68 -2.51 -6.97 -7.89
C TYR A 68 -3.29 -7.43 -9.11
N VAL A 69 -2.68 -7.38 -10.30
CA VAL A 69 -3.20 -8.01 -11.52
C VAL A 69 -2.33 -9.22 -11.83
N PHE A 70 -2.95 -10.39 -11.92
CA PHE A 70 -2.30 -11.64 -12.34
C PHE A 70 -2.73 -11.95 -13.76
N LYS A 71 -1.76 -12.08 -14.68
CA LYS A 71 -2.02 -12.42 -16.08
C LYS A 71 -1.58 -13.83 -16.39
N TYR A 72 -2.44 -14.57 -17.06
CA TYR A 72 -2.21 -15.95 -17.42
C TYR A 72 -2.26 -16.14 -18.93
N ASN A 73 -1.41 -17.01 -19.45
CA ASN A 73 -1.46 -17.43 -20.84
C ASN A 73 -2.55 -18.51 -21.08
N GLU A 74 -2.73 -18.93 -22.33
CA GLU A 74 -3.69 -19.97 -22.72
C GLU A 74 -3.48 -21.32 -22.02
N LYS A 75 -2.26 -21.61 -21.58
CA LYS A 75 -1.91 -22.80 -20.78
C LYS A 75 -2.18 -22.60 -19.28
N LYS A 76 -2.80 -21.50 -18.89
CA LYS A 76 -3.05 -21.12 -17.49
C LYS A 76 -1.77 -20.94 -16.64
N GLN A 77 -0.63 -20.66 -17.28
CA GLN A 77 0.61 -20.32 -16.58
C GLN A 77 0.58 -18.81 -16.28
N LEU A 78 1.00 -18.44 -15.08
CA LEU A 78 1.13 -17.05 -14.65
C LEU A 78 2.31 -16.41 -15.41
N ILE A 79 2.05 -15.42 -16.25
CA ILE A 79 3.09 -14.77 -17.09
C ILE A 79 3.47 -13.39 -16.61
N GLU A 80 2.60 -12.73 -15.82
CA GLU A 80 2.90 -11.39 -15.30
C GLU A 80 2.11 -11.15 -14.00
N ILE A 81 2.74 -10.48 -13.04
CA ILE A 81 2.06 -9.83 -11.90
C ILE A 81 2.34 -8.33 -11.99
N ILE A 82 1.28 -7.51 -11.92
CA ILE A 82 1.40 -6.07 -11.75
C ILE A 82 0.98 -5.71 -10.32
N ASN A 83 1.81 -4.97 -9.62
CA ASN A 83 1.61 -4.56 -8.23
C ASN A 83 1.25 -3.07 -8.16
N TYR A 84 -0.03 -2.74 -8.02
CA TYR A 84 -0.52 -1.38 -7.84
C TYR A 84 -0.41 -0.87 -6.38
N HIS A 85 0.11 -1.68 -5.45
CA HIS A 85 0.56 -1.22 -4.13
C HIS A 85 1.98 -0.65 -4.17
N TYR A 86 2.72 -0.85 -5.27
CA TYR A 86 4.11 -0.43 -5.42
C TYR A 86 4.26 1.10 -5.38
N HIS A 87 5.28 1.57 -4.65
CA HIS A 87 5.64 2.98 -4.57
C HIS A 87 7.16 3.14 -4.53
N ASP A 88 7.74 3.91 -5.47
CA ASP A 88 9.19 4.02 -5.68
C ASP A 88 9.97 4.50 -4.45
N GLN A 89 9.35 5.31 -3.59
CA GLN A 89 9.99 5.90 -2.40
C GLN A 89 9.69 5.14 -1.11
N ARG A 90 9.05 3.98 -1.19
CA ARG A 90 8.67 3.20 -0.02
C ARG A 90 9.46 1.90 0.06
N LYS A 91 10.11 1.65 1.22
CA LYS A 91 10.61 0.31 1.51
C LYS A 91 9.42 -0.64 1.61
N HIS A 92 9.41 -1.68 0.78
CA HIS A 92 8.31 -2.63 0.74
C HIS A 92 8.38 -3.60 1.92
N PRO A 93 7.24 -4.01 2.50
CA PRO A 93 7.19 -5.05 3.51
C PRO A 93 7.73 -6.39 2.98
N LEU A 94 8.31 -7.21 3.84
CA LEU A 94 8.81 -8.55 3.52
C LEU A 94 7.74 -9.51 2.97
N ALA A 95 6.47 -9.21 3.13
CA ALA A 95 5.34 -10.00 2.63
C ALA A 95 4.91 -9.62 1.20
N THR A 96 5.73 -8.88 0.46
CA THR A 96 5.44 -8.46 -0.92
C THR A 96 6.62 -8.74 -1.82
N ILE A 97 6.40 -8.86 -3.13
CA ILE A 97 7.48 -9.09 -4.12
C ILE A 97 8.48 -7.91 -4.19
N GLY A 98 8.08 -6.72 -3.76
CA GLY A 98 8.96 -5.55 -3.76
C GLY A 98 9.17 -4.87 -5.12
N ALA A 99 8.56 -5.38 -6.20
CA ALA A 99 8.63 -4.82 -7.54
C ALA A 99 7.26 -4.34 -8.02
N HIS A 100 7.25 -3.40 -8.99
CA HIS A 100 6.00 -2.97 -9.62
C HIS A 100 5.46 -4.05 -10.57
N LYS A 101 6.34 -4.67 -11.37
CA LYS A 101 5.96 -5.72 -12.29
C LYS A 101 6.93 -6.90 -12.18
N THR A 102 6.39 -8.11 -12.17
CA THR A 102 7.14 -9.36 -12.28
C THR A 102 6.71 -10.08 -13.55
N VAL A 103 7.66 -10.42 -14.39
CA VAL A 103 7.44 -11.21 -15.61
C VAL A 103 7.93 -12.63 -15.37
N PHE A 104 7.14 -13.61 -15.81
CA PHE A 104 7.43 -15.04 -15.71
C PHE A 104 7.67 -15.61 -17.10
N GLU A 105 8.79 -16.27 -17.28
CA GLU A 105 9.14 -16.96 -18.50
C GLU A 105 9.34 -18.45 -18.21
N TYR A 106 8.87 -19.32 -19.09
CA TYR A 106 8.86 -20.76 -18.88
C TYR A 106 9.57 -21.51 -20.01
N THR A 107 10.42 -22.44 -19.62
CA THR A 107 10.88 -23.54 -20.47
C THR A 107 10.27 -24.87 -20.00
N ASN A 108 10.70 -25.99 -20.55
CA ASN A 108 10.23 -27.31 -20.09
C ASN A 108 10.66 -27.65 -18.66
N SER A 109 11.74 -27.06 -18.19
CA SER A 109 12.37 -27.38 -16.89
C SER A 109 12.65 -26.16 -16.01
N GLU A 110 12.31 -24.96 -16.47
CA GLU A 110 12.65 -23.74 -15.73
C GLU A 110 11.51 -22.73 -15.73
N GLU A 111 11.42 -21.95 -14.66
CA GLU A 111 10.63 -20.74 -14.52
C GLU A 111 11.59 -19.60 -14.16
N THR A 112 11.66 -18.59 -14.99
CA THR A 112 12.43 -17.37 -14.74
C THR A 112 11.51 -16.25 -14.32
N ARG A 113 11.89 -15.52 -13.26
CA ARG A 113 11.19 -14.31 -12.79
C ARG A 113 12.09 -13.09 -12.92
N ILE A 114 11.57 -12.04 -13.54
CA ILE A 114 12.27 -10.80 -13.82
C ILE A 114 11.46 -9.65 -13.30
N PHE A 115 12.11 -8.68 -12.66
CA PHE A 115 11.47 -7.62 -11.91
C PHE A 115 11.68 -6.24 -12.55
N PHE A 116 10.63 -5.41 -12.56
CA PHE A 116 10.63 -4.11 -13.21
C PHE A 116 9.96 -3.03 -12.34
N ASP A 117 10.46 -1.81 -12.47
CA ASP A 117 9.85 -0.60 -11.93
C ASP A 117 8.66 -0.12 -12.78
N LYS A 118 8.02 0.99 -12.38
CA LYS A 118 6.90 1.60 -13.14
C LYS A 118 7.29 2.12 -14.51
N LYS A 119 8.57 2.41 -14.75
CA LYS A 119 9.09 2.92 -16.02
C LYS A 119 9.52 1.79 -16.97
N GLY A 120 9.48 0.54 -16.49
CA GLY A 120 9.92 -0.62 -17.25
C GLY A 120 11.41 -0.91 -17.17
N ASN A 121 12.15 -0.27 -16.27
CA ASN A 121 13.54 -0.58 -16.02
C ASN A 121 13.66 -1.83 -15.13
N ARG A 122 14.70 -2.62 -15.35
CA ARG A 122 15.07 -3.75 -14.49
C ARG A 122 15.34 -3.25 -13.07
N MET A 123 14.80 -3.92 -12.06
CA MET A 123 15.02 -3.60 -10.66
C MET A 123 15.16 -4.87 -9.83
N THR A 124 15.55 -4.74 -8.57
CA THR A 124 15.56 -5.86 -7.63
C THR A 124 14.17 -6.07 -7.01
N ASN A 125 13.91 -7.31 -6.60
CA ASN A 125 12.74 -7.65 -5.78
C ASN A 125 13.00 -7.40 -4.28
N ASP A 126 12.14 -7.92 -3.40
CA ASP A 126 12.27 -7.85 -1.95
C ASP A 126 13.49 -8.59 -1.37
N ARG A 127 14.07 -9.54 -2.12
CA ARG A 127 15.33 -10.23 -1.80
C ARG A 127 16.58 -9.50 -2.30
N GLU A 128 16.38 -8.35 -2.92
CA GLU A 128 17.42 -7.53 -3.56
C GLU A 128 18.14 -8.25 -4.71
N VAL A 129 17.44 -9.13 -5.45
CA VAL A 129 17.93 -9.83 -6.62
C VAL A 129 17.21 -9.40 -7.90
N TYR A 130 17.90 -9.36 -9.05
CA TYR A 130 17.33 -8.90 -10.33
C TYR A 130 16.60 -9.99 -11.09
N LYS A 131 16.97 -11.25 -10.85
CA LYS A 131 16.39 -12.41 -11.53
C LYS A 131 16.41 -13.63 -10.63
N GLU A 132 15.32 -14.40 -10.65
CA GLU A 132 15.18 -15.70 -10.02
C GLU A 132 14.99 -16.75 -11.10
N VAL A 133 15.74 -17.86 -11.04
CA VAL A 133 15.59 -19.01 -11.95
C VAL A 133 15.28 -20.25 -11.13
N TYR A 134 14.04 -20.71 -11.21
CA TYR A 134 13.57 -21.95 -10.60
C TYR A 134 13.78 -23.11 -11.55
N GLN A 135 14.24 -24.23 -11.04
CA GLN A 135 14.41 -25.47 -11.80
C GLN A 135 13.42 -26.53 -11.33
N TYR A 136 12.90 -27.30 -12.28
CA TYR A 136 11.95 -28.38 -12.04
C TYR A 136 12.56 -29.73 -12.43
N ASP A 137 12.30 -30.74 -11.61
CA ASP A 137 12.59 -32.13 -12.01
C ASP A 137 11.56 -32.61 -13.07
N LYS A 138 11.81 -33.80 -13.63
CA LYS A 138 10.94 -34.46 -14.62
C LYS A 138 9.48 -34.67 -14.15
N ASN A 139 9.21 -34.56 -12.86
CA ASN A 139 7.88 -34.74 -12.27
C ASN A 139 7.24 -33.37 -11.95
N GLY A 140 7.86 -32.25 -12.32
CA GLY A 140 7.37 -30.89 -12.05
C GLY A 140 7.57 -30.44 -10.61
N PHE A 141 8.47 -31.09 -9.85
CA PHE A 141 8.84 -30.65 -8.51
C PHE A 141 9.95 -29.59 -8.60
N ILE A 142 9.77 -28.45 -7.92
CA ILE A 142 10.79 -27.39 -7.82
C ILE A 142 11.95 -27.94 -6.97
N ASN A 143 13.12 -28.13 -7.56
CA ASN A 143 14.27 -28.70 -6.88
C ASN A 143 15.43 -27.72 -6.69
N ALA A 144 15.44 -26.58 -7.40
CA ALA A 144 16.44 -25.54 -7.23
C ALA A 144 15.89 -24.14 -7.53
N LEU A 145 16.57 -23.14 -6.97
CA LEU A 145 16.46 -21.73 -7.32
C LEU A 145 17.85 -21.12 -7.26
N ASP A 146 18.19 -20.36 -8.27
CA ASP A 146 19.44 -19.61 -8.36
C ASP A 146 19.11 -18.12 -8.58
N PHE A 147 19.91 -17.24 -7.99
CA PHE A 147 19.77 -15.80 -8.09
C PHE A 147 20.82 -15.17 -9.00
N TYR A 148 20.40 -14.15 -9.74
CA TYR A 148 21.25 -13.46 -10.71
C TYR A 148 21.09 -11.94 -10.62
N ASP A 149 22.18 -11.26 -10.95
CA ASP A 149 22.25 -9.81 -11.05
C ASP A 149 21.71 -9.28 -12.41
N LEU A 150 21.92 -8.00 -12.66
CA LEU A 150 21.50 -7.34 -13.90
C LEU A 150 22.24 -7.86 -15.17
N ASN A 151 23.44 -8.36 -15.01
CA ASN A 151 24.30 -8.88 -16.08
C ASN A 151 24.17 -10.39 -16.27
N ASP A 152 23.26 -11.02 -15.52
CA ASP A 152 23.06 -12.47 -15.45
C ASP A 152 24.23 -13.23 -14.79
N ASP A 153 25.02 -12.54 -13.94
CA ASP A 153 26.01 -13.18 -13.10
C ASP A 153 25.36 -13.67 -11.79
N PRO A 154 25.81 -14.81 -11.22
CA PRO A 154 25.29 -15.29 -9.93
C PRO A 154 25.47 -14.25 -8.81
N MET A 155 24.44 -14.05 -8.00
CA MET A 155 24.47 -13.09 -6.90
C MET A 155 23.85 -13.64 -5.61
N GLU A 156 24.12 -12.96 -4.49
CA GLU A 156 23.49 -13.21 -3.21
C GLU A 156 22.32 -12.26 -2.97
N SER A 157 21.30 -12.77 -2.30
CA SER A 157 20.22 -11.95 -1.74
C SER A 157 20.71 -11.08 -0.57
N ASN A 158 19.84 -10.18 -0.09
CA ASN A 158 20.05 -9.41 1.14
C ASN A 158 20.26 -10.29 2.40
N TRP A 159 19.93 -11.58 2.34
CA TRP A 159 20.18 -12.57 3.40
C TRP A 159 21.40 -13.46 3.13
N LYS A 160 22.27 -13.07 2.19
CA LYS A 160 23.48 -13.80 1.83
C LYS A 160 23.22 -15.20 1.25
N ILE A 161 22.06 -15.40 0.64
CA ILE A 161 21.71 -16.65 -0.03
C ILE A 161 21.88 -16.44 -1.52
N ALA A 162 22.73 -17.27 -2.17
CA ALA A 162 22.88 -17.30 -3.62
C ALA A 162 21.95 -18.32 -4.27
N ASN A 163 21.65 -19.40 -3.58
CA ASN A 163 20.79 -20.44 -4.13
C ASN A 163 20.09 -21.28 -3.06
N TYR A 164 18.99 -21.90 -3.49
CA TYR A 164 18.21 -22.88 -2.74
C TYR A 164 18.27 -24.23 -3.44
N ARG A 165 18.29 -25.31 -2.66
CA ARG A 165 18.19 -26.69 -3.14
C ARG A 165 17.12 -27.40 -2.34
N TRP A 166 16.18 -28.03 -3.05
CA TRP A 166 15.05 -28.72 -2.45
C TRP A 166 15.04 -30.20 -2.79
N SER A 167 14.63 -30.99 -1.83
CA SER A 167 14.42 -32.42 -1.97
C SER A 167 13.18 -32.87 -1.17
N LYS A 168 12.63 -34.03 -1.50
CA LYS A 168 11.51 -34.61 -0.76
C LYS A 168 12.03 -35.58 0.30
N ASN A 169 11.53 -35.44 1.53
CA ASN A 169 11.72 -36.42 2.59
C ASN A 169 10.37 -36.75 3.22
N LYS A 170 9.79 -37.91 2.92
CA LYS A 170 8.45 -38.31 3.36
C LYS A 170 7.41 -37.26 2.95
N LYS A 171 6.79 -36.58 3.95
CA LYS A 171 5.79 -35.53 3.74
C LYS A 171 6.37 -34.11 3.71
N MET A 172 7.66 -33.95 3.96
CA MET A 172 8.32 -32.64 4.01
C MET A 172 9.10 -32.36 2.73
N VAL A 173 9.19 -31.09 2.38
CA VAL A 173 10.18 -30.54 1.46
C VAL A 173 11.37 -30.11 2.31
N VAL A 174 12.53 -30.69 2.06
CA VAL A 174 13.79 -30.30 2.73
C VAL A 174 14.44 -29.19 1.91
N GLU A 175 14.69 -28.06 2.55
CA GLU A 175 15.31 -26.89 1.97
C GLU A 175 16.71 -26.69 2.54
N LYS A 176 17.71 -26.56 1.66
CA LYS A 176 19.07 -26.16 1.96
C LYS A 176 19.40 -24.90 1.19
N ARG A 177 20.18 -23.99 1.75
CA ARG A 177 20.59 -22.70 1.19
C ARG A 177 22.07 -22.54 1.25
N TYR A 178 22.64 -21.87 0.23
CA TYR A 178 24.07 -21.69 0.11
C TYR A 178 24.38 -20.28 -0.35
N ASP A 179 25.53 -19.74 0.10
CA ASP A 179 26.14 -18.53 -0.42
C ASP A 179 26.89 -18.79 -1.75
N LEU A 180 27.50 -17.77 -2.34
CA LEU A 180 28.30 -17.90 -3.58
C LEU A 180 29.53 -18.80 -3.44
N GLN A 181 30.01 -19.01 -2.22
CA GLN A 181 31.14 -19.90 -1.92
C GLN A 181 30.66 -21.33 -1.57
N SER A 182 29.39 -21.64 -1.79
CA SER A 182 28.76 -22.92 -1.46
C SER A 182 28.75 -23.27 0.03
N LYS A 183 28.86 -22.28 0.91
CA LYS A 183 28.69 -22.48 2.36
C LYS A 183 27.22 -22.46 2.73
N PRO A 184 26.80 -23.33 3.68
CA PRO A 184 25.43 -23.34 4.17
C PRO A 184 25.05 -21.99 4.82
N VAL A 185 23.82 -21.53 4.54
CA VAL A 185 23.25 -20.29 5.09
C VAL A 185 21.93 -20.60 5.82
N ASN A 186 21.69 -19.89 6.93
CA ASN A 186 20.43 -20.00 7.67
C ASN A 186 19.24 -19.49 6.85
N ILE A 187 18.03 -19.91 7.25
CA ILE A 187 16.77 -19.55 6.56
C ILE A 187 16.54 -18.04 6.52
N SER A 188 16.97 -17.34 7.55
CA SER A 188 16.91 -15.89 7.65
C SER A 188 17.89 -15.37 8.70
N PRO A 189 18.18 -14.06 8.75
CA PRO A 189 18.95 -13.46 9.85
C PRO A 189 18.26 -13.56 11.22
N TYR A 190 16.97 -13.89 11.24
CA TYR A 190 16.15 -13.96 12.44
C TYR A 190 16.00 -15.38 13.01
N PHE A 191 16.31 -16.41 12.22
CA PHE A 191 16.16 -17.83 12.60
C PHE A 191 17.38 -18.64 12.20
N GLU A 192 17.99 -19.30 13.16
CA GLU A 192 19.19 -20.14 12.99
C GLU A 192 18.79 -21.55 12.48
N PHE A 193 17.97 -21.61 11.43
CA PHE A 193 17.63 -22.88 10.81
C PHE A 193 18.55 -23.14 9.61
N GLY A 194 19.54 -24.00 9.77
CA GLY A 194 20.49 -24.35 8.70
C GLY A 194 19.83 -25.21 7.61
N ILE A 195 19.21 -26.32 7.99
CA ILE A 195 18.37 -27.17 7.12
C ILE A 195 16.94 -27.03 7.57
N THR A 196 16.02 -26.78 6.63
CA THR A 196 14.62 -26.56 6.95
C THR A 196 13.73 -27.63 6.35
N GLY A 197 12.86 -28.25 7.15
CA GLY A 197 11.80 -29.15 6.70
C GLY A 197 10.49 -28.39 6.56
N ILE A 198 9.96 -28.24 5.36
CA ILE A 198 8.70 -27.52 5.11
C ILE A 198 7.57 -28.51 4.97
N LEU A 199 6.54 -28.36 5.79
CA LEU A 199 5.31 -29.13 5.69
C LEU A 199 4.20 -28.25 5.08
N TYR A 200 3.50 -28.79 4.08
CA TYR A 200 2.44 -28.07 3.37
C TYR A 200 1.04 -28.61 3.75
N ARG A 201 0.04 -27.73 3.65
CA ARG A 201 -1.37 -28.08 3.62
C ARG A 201 -1.78 -28.57 2.23
N LYS A 202 -2.98 -29.10 2.11
CA LYS A 202 -3.52 -29.60 0.83
C LYS A 202 -3.65 -28.50 -0.24
N ASP A 203 -3.87 -27.26 0.19
CA ASP A 203 -3.98 -26.06 -0.67
C ASP A 203 -2.62 -25.47 -1.10
N GLY A 204 -1.51 -26.13 -0.72
CA GLY A 204 -0.15 -25.69 -1.00
C GLY A 204 0.35 -24.55 -0.09
N SER A 205 -0.42 -24.10 0.90
CA SER A 205 0.06 -23.16 1.91
C SER A 205 1.03 -23.85 2.89
N PRO A 206 2.05 -23.15 3.40
CA PRO A 206 2.93 -23.71 4.42
C PRO A 206 2.12 -24.00 5.70
N LYS A 207 2.41 -25.13 6.33
CA LYS A 207 1.85 -25.49 7.62
C LYS A 207 2.87 -25.27 8.73
N ALA A 208 4.09 -25.72 8.52
CA ALA A 208 5.16 -25.64 9.49
C ALA A 208 6.53 -25.64 8.81
N ASN A 209 7.50 -24.99 9.43
CA ASN A 209 8.91 -25.02 9.07
C ASN A 209 9.69 -25.56 10.27
N TYR A 210 10.35 -26.69 10.07
CA TYR A 210 11.13 -27.40 11.10
C TYR A 210 12.62 -27.12 10.91
N ASN A 211 13.33 -26.86 12.02
CA ASN A 211 14.79 -26.87 12.03
C ASN A 211 15.29 -28.33 12.07
N LEU A 212 16.11 -28.71 11.09
CA LEU A 212 16.60 -30.07 10.94
C LEU A 212 18.12 -30.13 11.10
N ASN A 213 18.60 -31.24 11.67
CA ASN A 213 20.02 -31.59 11.66
C ASN A 213 20.41 -32.28 10.33
N GLU A 214 21.68 -32.66 10.16
CA GLU A 214 22.19 -33.35 8.95
C GLU A 214 21.56 -34.72 8.72
N LYS A 215 21.00 -35.36 9.77
CA LYS A 215 20.24 -36.61 9.67
C LYS A 215 18.77 -36.39 9.32
N LEU A 216 18.37 -35.14 9.10
CA LEU A 216 16.98 -34.71 8.85
C LEU A 216 16.03 -34.98 10.06
N GLU A 217 16.57 -34.97 11.27
CA GLU A 217 15.82 -35.03 12.50
C GLU A 217 15.57 -33.60 13.04
N VAL A 218 14.43 -33.40 13.69
CA VAL A 218 14.09 -32.10 14.29
C VAL A 218 15.04 -31.77 15.43
N GLN A 219 15.58 -30.56 15.42
CA GLN A 219 16.46 -30.03 16.47
C GLN A 219 16.07 -28.60 16.86
N GLU A 220 16.43 -28.21 18.09
CA GLU A 220 16.29 -26.83 18.55
C GLU A 220 17.48 -25.97 18.07
N ASN A 221 17.22 -24.68 17.84
CA ASN A 221 18.26 -23.68 17.63
C ASN A 221 18.82 -23.19 18.99
N SER A 222 19.68 -22.19 18.99
CA SER A 222 20.35 -21.63 20.18
C SER A 222 19.40 -21.10 21.27
N ILE A 223 18.14 -20.77 20.89
CA ILE A 223 17.11 -20.23 21.80
C ILE A 223 15.95 -21.20 22.05
N GLY A 224 16.11 -22.48 21.71
CA GLY A 224 15.12 -23.53 22.00
C GLY A 224 13.96 -23.62 20.99
N ILE A 225 14.06 -23.02 19.80
CA ILE A 225 13.05 -23.15 18.77
C ILE A 225 13.41 -24.28 17.80
N ALA A 226 12.50 -25.23 17.64
CA ALA A 226 12.61 -26.33 16.69
C ALA A 226 11.69 -26.16 15.46
N SER A 227 10.58 -25.42 15.61
CA SER A 227 9.70 -25.12 14.47
C SER A 227 8.95 -23.81 14.65
N TYR A 228 8.50 -23.25 13.54
CA TYR A 228 7.38 -22.31 13.54
C TYR A 228 6.24 -22.82 12.66
N GLU A 229 5.02 -22.58 13.09
CA GLU A 229 3.81 -23.03 12.42
C GLU A 229 2.97 -21.85 11.94
N ASP A 230 2.38 -22.01 10.76
CA ASP A 230 1.52 -21.03 10.12
C ASP A 230 0.07 -21.52 10.06
N THR A 231 -0.89 -20.64 10.27
CA THR A 231 -2.32 -20.92 10.06
C THR A 231 -2.92 -19.86 9.17
N TYR A 232 -3.69 -20.32 8.19
CA TYR A 232 -4.43 -19.46 7.24
C TYR A 232 -5.92 -19.73 7.39
N ASP A 233 -6.75 -18.69 7.17
CA ASP A 233 -8.20 -18.85 7.06
C ASP A 233 -8.61 -19.33 5.66
N GLU A 234 -9.91 -19.48 5.44
CA GLU A 234 -10.48 -19.89 4.15
C GLU A 234 -10.24 -18.90 3.01
N TYR A 235 -9.99 -17.61 3.33
CA TYR A 235 -9.68 -16.56 2.36
C TYR A 235 -8.18 -16.48 2.03
N GLY A 236 -7.33 -17.22 2.75
CA GLY A 236 -5.89 -17.22 2.61
C GLY A 236 -5.14 -16.17 3.45
N ASN A 237 -5.83 -15.49 4.37
CA ASN A 237 -5.17 -14.59 5.32
C ASN A 237 -4.35 -15.39 6.33
N HIS A 238 -3.16 -14.88 6.69
CA HIS A 238 -2.28 -15.47 7.67
C HIS A 238 -2.75 -15.13 9.09
N VAL A 239 -3.62 -15.96 9.65
CA VAL A 239 -4.33 -15.65 10.91
C VAL A 239 -3.57 -16.00 12.19
N ARG A 240 -2.55 -16.88 12.09
CA ARG A 240 -1.72 -17.22 13.26
C ARG A 240 -0.36 -17.73 12.80
N TYR A 241 0.66 -17.38 13.57
CA TYR A 241 1.93 -18.09 13.59
C TYR A 241 2.42 -18.29 15.03
N SER A 242 3.16 -19.39 15.24
CA SER A 242 3.63 -19.79 16.57
C SER A 242 4.95 -20.54 16.50
N TYR A 243 5.70 -20.48 17.59
CA TYR A 243 7.02 -21.07 17.74
C TYR A 243 6.95 -22.23 18.72
N HIS A 244 7.67 -23.33 18.41
CA HIS A 244 7.61 -24.54 19.19
C HIS A 244 9.02 -25.10 19.44
N ASN A 245 9.23 -25.71 20.60
CA ASN A 245 10.41 -26.51 20.92
C ASN A 245 10.36 -27.89 20.24
N ALA A 246 11.37 -28.74 20.45
CA ALA A 246 11.44 -30.06 19.84
C ALA A 246 10.36 -31.04 20.33
N LYS A 247 9.71 -30.76 21.46
CA LYS A 247 8.57 -31.51 21.97
C LYS A 247 7.23 -31.07 21.38
N GLY A 248 7.22 -29.96 20.60
CA GLY A 248 6.00 -29.35 20.05
C GLY A 248 5.27 -28.43 21.03
N GLU A 249 5.88 -28.05 22.13
CA GLU A 249 5.35 -27.10 23.09
C GLU A 249 5.64 -25.66 22.64
N LEU A 250 4.73 -24.71 22.93
CA LEU A 250 4.96 -23.29 22.66
C LEU A 250 6.23 -22.81 23.36
N THR A 251 7.05 -22.05 22.66
CA THR A 251 8.28 -21.45 23.20
C THR A 251 8.48 -20.04 22.68
N LYS A 252 9.08 -19.18 23.50
CA LYS A 252 9.34 -17.78 23.13
C LYS A 252 10.43 -17.67 22.07
N ASN A 253 10.21 -16.78 21.14
CA ASN A 253 11.23 -16.37 20.18
C ASN A 253 12.13 -15.24 20.76
N GLN A 254 13.07 -14.74 19.96
CA GLN A 254 13.97 -13.63 20.32
C GLN A 254 13.27 -12.30 20.62
N TRP A 255 11.99 -12.14 20.25
CA TRP A 255 11.16 -10.96 20.57
C TRP A 255 10.24 -11.22 21.78
N ASN A 256 10.48 -12.30 22.53
CA ASN A 256 9.83 -12.63 23.78
C ASN A 256 8.31 -12.93 23.67
N PHE A 257 7.87 -13.51 22.54
CA PHE A 257 6.52 -14.06 22.40
C PHE A 257 6.55 -15.45 21.73
N ALA A 258 5.55 -16.30 22.00
CA ALA A 258 5.45 -17.65 21.47
C ALA A 258 4.45 -17.79 20.33
N ALA A 259 3.43 -16.93 20.29
CA ALA A 259 2.43 -16.93 19.22
C ALA A 259 1.90 -15.55 18.94
N ASN A 260 1.45 -15.33 17.69
CA ASN A 260 0.75 -14.13 17.27
C ASN A 260 -0.53 -14.52 16.50
N ASN A 261 -1.67 -14.03 16.96
CA ASN A 261 -2.96 -14.16 16.27
C ASN A 261 -3.29 -12.85 15.56
N GLN A 262 -3.85 -12.96 14.37
CA GLN A 262 -4.22 -11.85 13.52
C GLN A 262 -5.69 -11.98 13.10
N GLU A 263 -6.44 -10.89 13.18
CA GLU A 263 -7.82 -10.81 12.71
C GLU A 263 -7.89 -9.87 11.51
N PHE A 264 -8.62 -10.29 10.48
CA PHE A 264 -8.79 -9.54 9.25
C PHE A 264 -10.26 -9.19 9.04
N ASP A 265 -10.53 -8.10 8.33
CA ASP A 265 -11.88 -7.78 7.89
C ASP A 265 -12.26 -8.59 6.63
N ASP A 266 -13.49 -8.43 6.16
CA ASP A 266 -14.05 -9.09 4.98
C ASP A 266 -13.29 -8.78 3.67
N LYS A 267 -12.45 -7.72 3.68
CA LYS A 267 -11.60 -7.31 2.55
C LYS A 267 -10.15 -7.72 2.71
N GLY A 268 -9.80 -8.45 3.77
CA GLY A 268 -8.44 -8.92 4.04
C GLY A 268 -7.50 -7.87 4.63
N TYR A 269 -8.00 -6.76 5.17
CA TYR A 269 -7.18 -5.83 5.92
C TYR A 269 -7.02 -6.26 7.37
N LEU A 270 -5.79 -6.24 7.88
CA LEU A 270 -5.50 -6.56 9.26
C LEU A 270 -6.16 -5.55 10.20
N ILE A 271 -7.05 -6.00 11.08
CA ILE A 271 -7.77 -5.17 12.04
C ILE A 271 -7.30 -5.35 13.48
N LYS A 272 -6.69 -6.48 13.81
CA LYS A 272 -6.20 -6.74 15.15
C LYS A 272 -5.03 -7.74 15.13
N GLY A 273 -4.04 -7.50 15.99
CA GLY A 273 -2.96 -8.41 16.31
C GLY A 273 -2.89 -8.67 17.82
N ALA A 274 -2.61 -9.90 18.23
CA ALA A 274 -2.46 -10.28 19.62
C ALA A 274 -1.30 -11.26 19.79
N MET A 275 -0.35 -10.94 20.66
CA MET A 275 0.82 -11.74 20.98
C MET A 275 0.63 -12.47 22.30
N PHE A 276 1.08 -13.71 22.35
CA PHE A 276 0.92 -14.61 23.47
C PHE A 276 2.27 -15.20 23.88
N ASP A 277 2.41 -15.49 25.16
CA ASP A 277 3.58 -16.20 25.70
C ASP A 277 3.49 -17.73 25.52
N GLU A 278 4.44 -18.46 26.07
CA GLU A 278 4.52 -19.93 26.04
C GLU A 278 3.38 -20.62 26.78
N ASN A 279 2.72 -19.95 27.73
CA ASN A 279 1.54 -20.45 28.45
C ASN A 279 0.23 -20.08 27.72
N ASN A 280 0.34 -19.46 26.53
CA ASN A 280 -0.77 -18.90 25.77
C ASN A 280 -1.50 -17.75 26.51
N GLU A 281 -0.80 -17.04 27.38
CA GLU A 281 -1.30 -15.84 28.04
C GLU A 281 -1.04 -14.60 27.18
N LEU A 282 -1.98 -13.67 27.16
CA LEU A 282 -1.91 -12.46 26.33
C LEU A 282 -0.82 -11.52 26.85
N ILE A 283 0.20 -11.25 26.04
CA ILE A 283 1.27 -10.28 26.32
C ILE A 283 0.91 -8.90 25.81
N HIS A 284 0.44 -8.85 24.55
CA HIS A 284 0.22 -7.57 23.86
C HIS A 284 -0.93 -7.69 22.86
N LYS A 285 -1.73 -6.62 22.78
CA LYS A 285 -2.82 -6.51 21.81
C LYS A 285 -2.72 -5.17 21.09
N ARG A 286 -2.82 -5.20 19.77
CA ARG A 286 -2.87 -4.02 18.91
C ARG A 286 -4.11 -4.06 18.02
N ASN A 287 -4.89 -2.98 18.05
CA ASN A 287 -5.95 -2.76 17.09
C ASN A 287 -5.43 -1.88 15.96
N PHE A 288 -5.74 -2.26 14.72
CA PHE A 288 -5.46 -1.46 13.55
C PHE A 288 -6.75 -0.79 13.11
N PRO A 289 -6.74 0.53 12.83
CA PRO A 289 -7.94 1.18 12.30
C PRO A 289 -8.28 0.52 10.96
N SER A 290 -9.44 -0.12 10.90
CA SER A 290 -9.99 -0.61 9.63
C SER A 290 -10.20 0.57 8.69
N VAL A 291 -9.70 0.46 7.47
CA VAL A 291 -9.98 1.44 6.39
C VAL A 291 -11.49 1.53 6.11
N THR A 292 -12.24 0.48 6.44
CA THR A 292 -13.69 0.40 6.28
C THR A 292 -14.48 1.14 7.36
N ARG A 293 -13.85 1.60 8.47
CA ARG A 293 -14.54 2.39 9.52
C ARG A 293 -14.74 3.85 9.16
N ILE A 294 -14.12 4.35 8.13
CA ILE A 294 -14.59 5.61 7.53
C ILE A 294 -15.91 5.26 6.85
N ARG A 295 -17.04 5.55 7.50
CA ARG A 295 -18.37 5.41 6.86
C ARG A 295 -18.29 6.03 5.48
N MET A 296 -18.53 5.20 4.46
CA MET A 296 -18.66 5.67 3.09
C MET A 296 -19.59 6.88 3.08
N ALA A 297 -19.22 7.89 2.33
CA ALA A 297 -19.97 9.12 2.20
C ALA A 297 -21.46 8.86 2.01
N SER A 298 -22.25 9.28 2.95
CA SER A 298 -23.66 9.51 2.64
C SER A 298 -23.72 10.66 1.63
N PRO A 299 -24.56 10.61 0.60
CA PRO A 299 -24.78 11.76 -0.26
C PRO A 299 -25.08 12.99 0.56
N VAL A 300 -24.50 14.13 0.18
CA VAL A 300 -24.80 15.42 0.84
C VAL A 300 -26.31 15.66 0.81
N SER A 301 -26.88 15.84 1.97
CA SER A 301 -28.33 16.06 2.11
C SER A 301 -28.66 17.56 2.22
N LYS A 302 -29.91 17.93 1.96
CA LYS A 302 -30.40 19.28 2.24
C LYS A 302 -30.23 19.65 3.72
N LYS A 303 -30.31 18.68 4.62
CA LYS A 303 -30.07 18.87 6.06
C LYS A 303 -28.64 19.32 6.34
N ASP A 304 -27.64 18.74 5.65
CA ASP A 304 -26.24 19.15 5.81
C ASP A 304 -26.04 20.63 5.44
N SER A 305 -26.63 21.11 4.36
CA SER A 305 -26.53 22.51 3.95
C SER A 305 -27.14 23.46 4.98
N ILE A 306 -28.23 23.06 5.61
CA ILE A 306 -28.86 23.85 6.69
C ILE A 306 -27.95 23.88 7.91
N GLU A 307 -27.51 22.74 8.42
CA GLU A 307 -26.61 22.64 9.58
C GLU A 307 -25.30 23.41 9.35
N ILE A 308 -24.69 23.31 8.19
CA ILE A 308 -23.47 24.07 7.84
C ILE A 308 -23.73 25.58 7.94
N SER A 309 -24.87 26.05 7.43
CA SER A 309 -25.23 27.46 7.48
C SER A 309 -25.51 27.92 8.93
N GLU A 310 -26.17 27.11 9.71
CA GLU A 310 -26.44 27.38 11.14
C GLU A 310 -25.13 27.43 11.94
N LYS A 311 -24.20 26.50 11.74
CA LYS A 311 -22.89 26.52 12.40
C LYS A 311 -22.07 27.74 11.98
N ALA A 312 -22.05 28.08 10.69
CA ALA A 312 -21.32 29.23 10.18
C ALA A 312 -21.86 30.57 10.72
N LEU A 313 -23.18 30.71 10.94
CA LEU A 313 -23.76 31.87 11.61
C LEU A 313 -23.61 31.82 13.12
N GLY A 314 -23.69 30.64 13.68
CA GLY A 314 -23.77 30.42 15.12
C GLY A 314 -22.62 31.05 15.90
N TYR A 315 -21.40 31.04 15.34
CA TYR A 315 -20.28 31.66 16.05
C TYR A 315 -20.37 33.19 16.10
N LEU A 316 -20.90 33.85 15.07
CA LEU A 316 -21.16 35.31 15.14
C LEU A 316 -22.25 35.61 16.13
N ILE A 317 -23.33 34.84 16.12
CA ILE A 317 -24.43 34.97 17.14
C ILE A 317 -23.86 34.77 18.54
N ALA A 318 -22.96 33.79 18.73
CA ALA A 318 -22.34 33.58 20.04
C ALA A 318 -21.49 34.76 20.51
N LEU A 319 -20.81 35.48 19.61
CA LEU A 319 -20.11 36.73 19.94
C LEU A 319 -21.07 37.90 20.21
N GLN A 320 -22.10 38.02 19.38
CA GLN A 320 -23.09 39.11 19.47
C GLN A 320 -23.88 39.05 20.77
N GLU A 321 -24.36 37.87 21.12
CA GLU A 321 -25.29 37.63 22.23
C GLU A 321 -24.61 37.10 23.50
N LEU A 322 -23.28 37.04 23.51
CA LEU A 322 -22.46 36.54 24.62
C LEU A 322 -22.86 35.12 25.09
N LYS A 323 -22.91 34.20 24.12
CA LYS A 323 -23.30 32.79 24.31
C LYS A 323 -22.09 31.83 24.21
N PRO A 324 -21.31 31.63 25.29
CA PRO A 324 -20.13 30.79 25.24
C PRO A 324 -20.45 29.30 24.96
N ASP A 325 -21.62 28.80 25.35
CA ASP A 325 -22.01 27.43 25.11
C ASP A 325 -22.33 27.17 23.61
N LEU A 326 -22.98 28.14 22.96
CA LEU A 326 -23.15 28.10 21.51
C LEU A 326 -21.79 28.13 20.81
N MET A 327 -20.81 28.89 21.32
CA MET A 327 -19.45 28.92 20.77
C MET A 327 -18.77 27.55 20.84
N LYS A 328 -18.92 26.83 21.97
CA LYS A 328 -18.41 25.47 22.14
C LYS A 328 -19.06 24.47 21.16
N GLU A 329 -20.33 24.66 20.88
CA GLU A 329 -21.07 23.78 19.97
C GLU A 329 -20.68 23.95 18.52
N VAL A 330 -20.43 25.20 18.08
CA VAL A 330 -20.14 25.49 16.67
C VAL A 330 -18.69 25.24 16.27
N PHE A 331 -17.74 25.38 17.20
CA PHE A 331 -16.34 25.16 16.94
C PHE A 331 -15.87 23.75 17.37
N HIS A 332 -15.01 23.16 16.54
CA HIS A 332 -14.25 21.98 16.93
C HIS A 332 -13.15 22.37 17.92
N LYS A 333 -12.83 21.50 18.89
CA LYS A 333 -11.78 21.76 19.89
C LYS A 333 -10.38 22.04 19.28
N ASP A 334 -10.11 21.50 18.10
CA ASP A 334 -8.85 21.71 17.37
C ASP A 334 -8.96 22.90 16.39
N LEU A 335 -9.73 23.92 16.74
CA LEU A 335 -9.93 25.11 15.92
C LEU A 335 -8.60 25.81 15.59
N ALA A 336 -8.43 26.14 14.31
CA ALA A 336 -7.38 27.02 13.81
C ALA A 336 -8.01 28.29 13.21
N LYS A 337 -8.19 29.34 14.01
CA LYS A 337 -8.66 30.65 13.54
C LYS A 337 -7.46 31.58 13.31
N ARG A 338 -7.31 32.09 12.08
CA ARG A 338 -6.15 32.88 11.69
C ARG A 338 -6.52 34.13 10.96
N THR A 339 -5.64 35.15 11.08
CA THR A 339 -5.70 36.37 10.28
C THR A 339 -4.28 36.91 10.06
N MET A 340 -4.14 37.78 9.06
CA MET A 340 -2.91 38.52 8.89
C MET A 340 -2.81 39.65 9.92
N GLY A 341 -1.64 39.91 10.39
CA GLY A 341 -1.30 40.99 11.28
C GLY A 341 0.06 41.55 10.96
N PHE A 342 0.42 42.64 11.63
CA PHE A 342 1.74 43.27 11.51
C PHE A 342 2.42 43.35 12.88
N ASP A 343 3.64 42.85 12.95
CA ASP A 343 4.50 42.97 14.13
C ASP A 343 5.30 44.27 14.01
N ARG A 344 4.92 45.26 14.79
CA ARG A 344 5.54 46.60 14.74
C ARG A 344 6.98 46.61 15.24
N GLU A 345 7.35 45.73 16.13
CA GLU A 345 8.74 45.67 16.64
C GLU A 345 9.66 45.06 15.59
N LYS A 346 9.21 44.03 14.93
CA LYS A 346 9.98 43.34 13.89
C LYS A 346 9.76 43.88 12.48
N GLN A 347 8.88 44.90 12.34
CA GLN A 347 8.52 45.52 11.05
C GLN A 347 8.20 44.51 9.96
N LYS A 348 7.41 43.48 10.30
CA LYS A 348 7.03 42.40 9.34
C LYS A 348 5.59 41.95 9.52
N GLU A 349 5.05 41.40 8.45
CA GLU A 349 3.77 40.69 8.48
C GLU A 349 3.89 39.38 9.27
N VAL A 350 2.84 39.07 10.03
CA VAL A 350 2.74 37.86 10.85
C VAL A 350 1.34 37.26 10.72
N ILE A 351 1.23 35.95 10.89
CA ILE A 351 -0.05 35.31 11.09
C ILE A 351 -0.40 35.34 12.57
N ARG A 352 -1.56 35.89 12.88
CA ARG A 352 -2.13 35.86 14.23
C ARG A 352 -3.11 34.72 14.34
N GLU A 353 -2.95 33.92 15.37
CA GLU A 353 -3.86 32.83 15.69
C GLU A 353 -4.76 33.18 16.85
N THR A 354 -5.97 32.63 16.86
CA THR A 354 -6.92 32.68 17.95
C THR A 354 -7.33 31.25 18.26
N SER A 355 -7.10 30.79 19.50
CA SER A 355 -7.43 29.43 19.91
C SER A 355 -8.91 29.22 20.16
N TYR A 356 -9.32 27.96 20.30
CA TYR A 356 -10.67 27.58 20.70
C TYR A 356 -11.04 28.20 22.05
N GLU A 357 -10.16 28.14 23.04
CA GLU A 357 -10.38 28.71 24.39
C GLU A 357 -10.54 30.23 24.34
N GLN A 358 -9.73 30.92 23.56
CA GLN A 358 -9.84 32.36 23.36
C GLN A 358 -11.19 32.76 22.73
N MET A 359 -11.70 31.95 21.79
CA MET A 359 -13.03 32.21 21.21
C MET A 359 -14.13 32.06 22.22
N ILE A 360 -14.03 31.10 23.14
CA ILE A 360 -14.99 30.94 24.24
C ILE A 360 -14.95 32.16 25.18
N GLU A 361 -13.75 32.66 25.54
CA GLU A 361 -13.59 33.86 26.35
C GLU A 361 -14.12 35.10 25.62
N PHE A 362 -13.94 35.23 24.33
CA PHE A 362 -14.54 36.29 23.53
C PHE A 362 -16.09 36.22 23.56
N ALA A 363 -16.65 35.03 23.50
CA ALA A 363 -18.11 34.85 23.62
C ALA A 363 -18.67 35.22 25.00
N LYS A 364 -17.82 35.30 26.05
CA LYS A 364 -18.24 35.78 27.38
C LYS A 364 -18.20 37.31 27.52
N SER A 365 -17.34 37.99 26.74
CA SER A 365 -17.00 39.37 27.08
C SER A 365 -16.84 40.35 25.92
N TRP A 366 -16.59 39.87 24.69
CA TRP A 366 -16.13 40.72 23.59
C TRP A 366 -17.14 41.82 23.20
N ASN A 367 -18.44 41.54 23.25
CA ASN A 367 -19.51 42.50 22.94
C ASN A 367 -20.24 43.02 24.17
N LYS A 368 -19.63 43.02 25.36
CA LYS A 368 -20.29 43.54 26.61
C LYS A 368 -20.75 44.98 26.48
N SER A 369 -20.07 45.83 25.69
CA SER A 369 -20.47 47.21 25.44
C SER A 369 -21.67 47.33 24.51
N GLY A 370 -22.05 46.28 23.79
CA GLY A 370 -23.07 46.32 22.73
C GLY A 370 -22.66 47.11 21.48
N THR A 371 -21.40 47.53 21.38
CA THR A 371 -20.95 48.44 20.31
C THR A 371 -20.09 47.74 19.22
N LYS A 372 -19.83 46.46 19.37
CA LYS A 372 -18.98 45.72 18.42
C LYS A 372 -19.70 45.30 17.13
N PHE A 373 -21.01 45.28 17.19
CA PHE A 373 -21.87 45.01 16.04
C PHE A 373 -22.90 46.12 15.85
N PRO A 374 -23.40 46.38 14.64
CA PRO A 374 -24.53 47.29 14.47
C PRO A 374 -25.81 46.70 15.10
N PRO A 375 -26.82 47.54 15.40
CA PRO A 375 -28.08 47.09 15.98
C PRO A 375 -28.83 46.02 15.18
N LYS A 376 -28.61 46.00 13.86
CA LYS A 376 -29.13 44.96 12.93
C LYS A 376 -27.98 44.43 12.11
N PRO A 377 -27.30 43.42 12.61
CA PRO A 377 -26.14 42.83 11.89
C PRO A 377 -26.53 42.23 10.53
N SER A 378 -25.71 42.46 9.53
CA SER A 378 -25.85 41.88 8.19
C SER A 378 -24.84 40.78 7.99
N ASN A 379 -25.30 39.55 8.02
CA ASN A 379 -24.47 38.37 7.80
C ASN A 379 -24.92 37.66 6.55
N LYS A 380 -24.03 37.51 5.56
CA LYS A 380 -24.28 36.77 4.31
C LYS A 380 -23.42 35.51 4.25
N ILE A 381 -24.06 34.36 4.07
CA ILE A 381 -23.42 33.08 3.92
C ILE A 381 -23.50 32.64 2.47
N LYS A 382 -22.38 32.09 1.99
CA LYS A 382 -22.32 31.33 0.73
C LYS A 382 -21.57 30.05 1.00
N ILE A 383 -22.24 28.91 0.95
CA ILE A 383 -21.58 27.60 0.89
C ILE A 383 -20.91 27.54 -0.48
N LEU A 384 -19.59 27.37 -0.49
CA LEU A 384 -18.80 27.30 -1.71
C LEU A 384 -18.76 25.87 -2.23
N ASP A 385 -18.58 24.90 -1.33
CA ASP A 385 -18.57 23.48 -1.66
C ASP A 385 -18.90 22.62 -0.44
N ILE A 386 -19.51 21.48 -0.69
CA ILE A 386 -19.71 20.41 0.31
C ILE A 386 -19.30 19.10 -0.34
N TYR A 387 -18.30 18.46 0.22
CA TYR A 387 -17.90 17.14 -0.21
C TYR A 387 -17.91 16.18 0.99
N ASN A 388 -18.86 15.26 1.00
CA ASN A 388 -19.01 14.25 2.04
C ASN A 388 -19.09 14.87 3.45
N ARG A 389 -18.02 14.84 4.21
CA ARG A 389 -17.93 15.28 5.63
C ARG A 389 -17.09 16.55 5.81
N ILE A 390 -16.81 17.24 4.72
CA ILE A 390 -16.09 18.52 4.74
C ILE A 390 -16.86 19.56 3.93
N ALA A 391 -16.79 20.82 4.38
CA ALA A 391 -17.43 21.93 3.67
C ALA A 391 -16.57 23.19 3.74
N THR A 392 -16.72 24.03 2.72
CA THR A 392 -16.11 25.36 2.66
C THR A 392 -17.21 26.40 2.54
N VAL A 393 -17.14 27.41 3.40
CA VAL A 393 -18.15 28.49 3.47
C VAL A 393 -17.46 29.84 3.42
N LYS A 394 -18.00 30.77 2.63
CA LYS A 394 -17.66 32.19 2.69
C LYS A 394 -18.73 32.90 3.53
N LEU A 395 -18.29 33.58 4.57
CA LEU A 395 -19.12 34.42 5.43
C LEU A 395 -18.71 35.87 5.28
N ILE A 396 -19.67 36.73 5.02
CA ILE A 396 -19.46 38.19 4.92
C ILE A 396 -20.35 38.83 5.99
N SER A 397 -19.71 39.38 7.01
CA SER A 397 -20.38 40.18 8.05
C SER A 397 -20.23 41.68 7.79
N ASP A 398 -20.71 42.51 8.67
CA ASP A 398 -20.49 43.95 8.58
C ASP A 398 -19.01 44.34 8.65
N ASN A 399 -18.23 43.61 9.46
CA ASN A 399 -16.84 43.92 9.76
C ASN A 399 -15.80 43.03 9.03
N TRP A 400 -16.19 41.82 8.65
CA TRP A 400 -15.23 40.80 8.20
C TRP A 400 -15.67 40.07 6.95
N VAL A 401 -14.67 39.58 6.20
CA VAL A 401 -14.81 38.54 5.20
C VAL A 401 -14.03 37.33 5.71
N GLU A 402 -14.69 36.19 5.74
CA GLU A 402 -14.19 34.98 6.37
C GLU A 402 -14.40 33.74 5.48
N TYR A 403 -13.40 32.86 5.48
CA TYR A 403 -13.47 31.54 4.85
C TYR A 403 -13.38 30.50 5.93
N LEU A 404 -14.43 29.70 6.05
CA LEU A 404 -14.58 28.68 7.06
C LEU A 404 -14.49 27.30 6.43
N HIS A 405 -13.74 26.42 7.06
CA HIS A 405 -13.78 25.01 6.77
C HIS A 405 -14.50 24.28 7.90
N LEU A 406 -15.48 23.48 7.54
CA LEU A 406 -16.26 22.69 8.48
C LEU A 406 -15.98 21.21 8.24
N VAL A 407 -16.06 20.44 9.32
CA VAL A 407 -15.94 18.99 9.33
C VAL A 407 -17.13 18.38 10.06
N LYS A 408 -17.61 17.23 9.57
CA LYS A 408 -18.67 16.46 10.22
C LYS A 408 -18.06 15.30 11.00
N THR A 409 -18.02 15.42 12.32
CA THR A 409 -17.55 14.38 13.25
C THR A 409 -18.69 13.93 14.14
N ASN A 410 -18.86 12.63 14.38
CA ASN A 410 -19.96 12.08 15.19
C ASN A 410 -21.35 12.60 14.78
N ASP A 411 -21.57 12.71 13.46
CA ASP A 411 -22.79 13.23 12.83
C ASP A 411 -23.12 14.72 13.13
N GLN A 412 -22.16 15.51 13.63
CA GLN A 412 -22.28 16.94 13.88
C GLN A 412 -21.30 17.75 13.05
N TRP A 413 -21.76 18.81 12.41
CA TRP A 413 -20.93 19.79 11.72
C TRP A 413 -20.31 20.78 12.70
N GLN A 414 -19.00 21.01 12.59
CA GLN A 414 -18.27 22.00 13.40
C GLN A 414 -17.23 22.73 12.55
N ILE A 415 -16.97 23.98 12.86
CA ILE A 415 -15.93 24.79 12.23
C ILE A 415 -14.58 24.37 12.81
N ILE A 416 -13.67 23.91 11.95
CA ILE A 416 -12.32 23.47 12.36
C ILE A 416 -11.22 24.44 11.93
N ASN A 417 -11.47 25.22 10.87
CA ASN A 417 -10.51 26.22 10.40
C ASN A 417 -11.25 27.46 9.91
N LEU A 418 -10.68 28.65 10.19
CA LEU A 418 -11.24 29.92 9.82
C LEU A 418 -10.11 30.91 9.48
N LEU A 419 -10.12 31.43 8.26
CA LEU A 419 -9.24 32.50 7.84
C LEU A 419 -10.07 33.75 7.57
N TRP A 420 -9.69 34.89 8.17
CA TRP A 420 -10.48 36.10 8.10
C TRP A 420 -9.64 37.35 7.89
N GLN A 421 -10.28 38.37 7.35
CA GLN A 421 -9.75 39.73 7.24
C GLN A 421 -10.84 40.74 7.49
N HIS A 422 -10.44 41.97 7.87
CA HIS A 422 -11.39 43.10 7.91
C HIS A 422 -11.94 43.38 6.51
N LYS A 423 -13.21 43.68 6.45
CA LYS A 423 -13.86 44.07 5.18
C LYS A 423 -13.34 45.43 4.68
N ASN A 424 -13.07 46.35 5.61
CA ASN A 424 -12.42 47.62 5.28
C ASN A 424 -10.90 47.42 5.18
N VAL A 425 -10.40 47.47 3.97
CA VAL A 425 -8.95 47.29 3.67
C VAL A 425 -8.10 48.49 4.11
N ASP A 426 -8.69 49.66 4.33
CA ASP A 426 -7.99 50.86 4.83
C ASP A 426 -7.49 50.72 6.28
N ARG A 427 -7.90 49.65 6.97
CA ARG A 427 -7.36 49.29 8.29
C ARG A 427 -5.96 48.64 8.20
N TYR A 428 -5.52 48.30 7.03
CA TYR A 428 -4.16 47.73 6.77
C TYR A 428 -3.35 48.84 6.10
N PRO A 429 -2.52 49.57 6.84
CA PRO A 429 -1.62 50.55 6.21
C PRO A 429 -0.68 49.81 5.26
N ASN A 430 -0.53 50.39 4.07
CA ASN A 430 0.47 49.95 3.09
C ASN A 430 1.88 50.12 3.65
#